data_3c2d90a4fb0802f34ca3a68e3e49dd7f
#
_entry.id   3c2d90a4fb0802f34ca3a68e3e49dd7f
#
_cell.length_a   1.000
_cell.length_b   1.000
_cell.length_c   1.000
_cell.angle_alpha   90.00
_cell.angle_beta   90.00
_cell.angle_gamma   90.00
#
_symmetry.space_group_name_H-M   'P 1'
#
loop_
_entity.id
_entity.type
_entity.pdbx_description
1 polymer ?
#
loop_
_entity_poly.entity_id
_entity_poly.type
_entity_poly.pdbx_seq_one_letter_code
_entity_poly.pdbx_strand_id
1 'polypeptide(L)'
;INYYDNEIPLLPKEILVGIELSDTAELEEFLQVRFGKKIKIINPKKDKKKDIVQIALSNCDELLRIDSSKNQTNIYEELKDLFTLQTLPFRIESFDNSHMMGQATVGAMIVWNEELSAFDKKAFRHYNLESKDEYSQMREMLIRRVESFEKNPAPDLWIIDGGETLLKLAYDIVLSVGVNLDIIAVAKEKVDAKAHRAKGAAKDIIHYKTKNGEFKNLFKDKEMKPIDS
;
A
#
# COMPACT_ATOMS: atom_id res chain seq x y z
N ILE A 1 -27.53 -7.40 -2.37
CA ILE A 1 -28.25 -7.95 -3.55
C ILE A 1 -27.46 -7.60 -4.81
N ASN A 2 -27.10 -6.35 -5.03
CA ASN A 2 -26.35 -5.89 -6.22
C ASN A 2 -25.03 -6.64 -6.45
N TYR A 3 -24.39 -7.15 -5.40
CA TYR A 3 -23.16 -7.93 -5.49
C TYR A 3 -23.36 -9.25 -6.27
N TYR A 4 -24.53 -9.87 -6.13
CA TYR A 4 -24.86 -11.14 -6.78
C TYR A 4 -25.58 -10.97 -8.12
N ASP A 5 -25.97 -9.75 -8.50
CA ASP A 5 -26.54 -9.45 -9.79
C ASP A 5 -25.50 -9.31 -10.91
N ASN A 6 -24.25 -9.08 -10.56
CA ASN A 6 -23.13 -8.99 -11.49
C ASN A 6 -22.48 -10.37 -11.65
N GLU A 7 -22.90 -11.16 -12.65
CA GLU A 7 -22.25 -12.36 -13.23
C GLU A 7 -21.29 -13.16 -12.33
N ILE A 8 -21.70 -13.45 -11.08
CA ILE A 8 -20.89 -14.30 -10.21
C ILE A 8 -21.21 -15.77 -10.54
N PRO A 9 -20.24 -16.54 -11.06
CA PRO A 9 -20.50 -17.91 -11.55
C PRO A 9 -20.85 -18.90 -10.45
N LEU A 10 -20.64 -18.57 -9.16
CA LEU A 10 -20.84 -19.46 -8.03
C LEU A 10 -21.60 -18.78 -6.90
N LEU A 11 -22.88 -19.11 -6.75
CA LEU A 11 -23.66 -18.69 -5.60
C LEU A 11 -23.24 -19.48 -4.35
N PRO A 12 -22.99 -18.80 -3.21
CA PRO A 12 -22.63 -19.45 -1.96
C PRO A 12 -23.79 -20.25 -1.38
N LYS A 13 -23.48 -21.22 -0.54
CA LYS A 13 -24.51 -21.93 0.26
C LYS A 13 -24.94 -21.15 1.49
N GLU A 14 -24.05 -20.30 2.00
CA GLU A 14 -24.22 -19.51 3.21
C GLU A 14 -23.66 -18.12 3.02
N ILE A 15 -24.36 -17.10 3.52
CA ILE A 15 -23.89 -15.72 3.65
C ILE A 15 -23.69 -15.46 5.13
N LEU A 16 -22.47 -15.09 5.52
CA LEU A 16 -22.15 -14.75 6.89
C LEU A 16 -22.28 -13.25 7.09
N VAL A 17 -22.99 -12.83 8.13
CA VAL A 17 -23.23 -11.42 8.47
C VAL A 17 -22.75 -11.09 9.88
N GLY A 18 -22.29 -9.86 10.09
CA GLY A 18 -21.76 -9.38 11.38
C GLY A 18 -22.85 -8.88 12.33
N ILE A 19 -24.07 -8.68 11.85
CA ILE A 19 -25.21 -8.15 12.60
C ILE A 19 -26.35 -9.15 12.62
N GLU A 20 -27.26 -9.00 13.58
CA GLU A 20 -28.49 -9.75 13.64
C GLU A 20 -29.53 -9.03 12.76
N LEU A 21 -30.09 -9.76 11.79
CA LEU A 21 -31.10 -9.23 10.88
C LEU A 21 -32.48 -9.73 11.33
N SER A 22 -33.48 -8.82 11.45
CA SER A 22 -34.86 -9.15 11.83
C SER A 22 -35.54 -10.00 10.76
N ASP A 23 -35.24 -9.73 9.47
CA ASP A 23 -36.01 -10.24 8.33
C ASP A 23 -35.21 -11.36 7.58
N THR A 24 -34.43 -12.15 8.33
CA THR A 24 -33.56 -13.19 7.76
C THR A 24 -34.34 -14.19 6.91
N ALA A 25 -35.53 -14.64 7.37
CA ALA A 25 -36.32 -15.62 6.66
C ALA A 25 -36.87 -15.07 5.32
N GLU A 26 -37.32 -13.86 5.30
CA GLU A 26 -37.83 -13.18 4.08
C GLU A 26 -36.69 -12.98 3.05
N LEU A 27 -35.51 -12.60 3.53
CA LEU A 27 -34.35 -12.46 2.67
C LEU A 27 -33.88 -13.81 2.09
N GLU A 28 -33.90 -14.86 2.88
CA GLU A 28 -33.57 -16.23 2.40
C GLU A 28 -34.58 -16.69 1.34
N GLU A 29 -35.87 -16.45 1.55
CA GLU A 29 -36.93 -16.76 0.59
C GLU A 29 -36.75 -15.96 -0.71
N PHE A 30 -36.51 -14.66 -0.60
CA PHE A 30 -36.23 -13.80 -1.75
C PHE A 30 -35.02 -14.31 -2.56
N LEU A 31 -33.92 -14.65 -1.89
CA LEU A 31 -32.72 -15.19 -2.56
C LEU A 31 -33.03 -16.54 -3.24
N GLN A 32 -33.83 -17.39 -2.60
CA GLN A 32 -34.24 -18.68 -3.19
C GLN A 32 -35.10 -18.50 -4.45
N VAL A 33 -36.04 -17.56 -4.43
CA VAL A 33 -36.89 -17.27 -5.59
C VAL A 33 -36.06 -16.69 -6.73
N ARG A 34 -35.15 -15.74 -6.44
CA ARG A 34 -34.37 -15.06 -7.46
C ARG A 34 -33.30 -15.94 -8.10
N PHE A 35 -32.60 -16.74 -7.31
CA PHE A 35 -31.46 -17.51 -7.77
C PHE A 35 -31.71 -19.02 -7.93
N GLY A 36 -32.90 -19.50 -7.61
CA GLY A 36 -33.25 -20.91 -7.69
C GLY A 36 -32.47 -21.82 -6.73
N LYS A 37 -31.77 -21.25 -5.75
CA LYS A 37 -30.94 -21.98 -4.78
C LYS A 37 -31.24 -21.51 -3.36
N LYS A 38 -31.28 -22.46 -2.43
CA LYS A 38 -31.42 -22.14 -1.01
C LYS A 38 -30.09 -21.62 -0.47
N ILE A 39 -30.06 -20.36 -0.08
CA ILE A 39 -28.91 -19.67 0.52
C ILE A 39 -29.29 -19.30 1.95
N LYS A 40 -28.48 -19.71 2.92
CA LYS A 40 -28.71 -19.37 4.33
C LYS A 40 -27.96 -18.09 4.71
N ILE A 41 -28.59 -17.24 5.50
CA ILE A 41 -27.98 -16.05 6.09
C ILE A 41 -27.71 -16.36 7.57
N ILE A 42 -26.45 -16.29 8.00
CA ILE A 42 -26.02 -16.71 9.32
C ILE A 42 -25.24 -15.59 9.99
N ASN A 43 -25.61 -15.23 11.22
CA ASN A 43 -24.78 -14.44 12.13
C ASN A 43 -24.02 -15.40 13.08
N PRO A 44 -22.75 -15.75 12.78
CA PRO A 44 -22.03 -16.75 13.54
C PRO A 44 -21.58 -16.17 14.89
N LYS A 45 -21.89 -16.88 15.98
CA LYS A 45 -21.51 -16.48 17.36
C LYS A 45 -20.21 -17.13 17.83
N LYS A 46 -19.73 -18.20 17.15
CA LYS A 46 -18.58 -19.02 17.57
C LYS A 46 -17.77 -19.51 16.35
N ASP A 47 -16.59 -20.06 16.63
CA ASP A 47 -15.73 -20.78 15.70
C ASP A 47 -15.23 -19.96 14.51
N LYS A 48 -14.54 -20.63 13.59
CA LYS A 48 -13.92 -20.07 12.38
C LYS A 48 -14.82 -19.12 11.57
N LYS A 49 -16.14 -19.38 11.57
CA LYS A 49 -17.09 -18.50 10.86
C LYS A 49 -17.19 -17.12 11.50
N LYS A 50 -17.11 -17.05 12.84
CA LYS A 50 -17.04 -15.77 13.56
C LYS A 50 -15.74 -15.03 13.24
N ASP A 51 -14.62 -15.74 13.20
CA ASP A 51 -13.32 -15.13 12.88
C ASP A 51 -13.30 -14.55 11.46
N ILE A 52 -13.91 -15.24 10.49
CA ILE A 52 -14.06 -14.74 9.11
C ILE A 52 -14.89 -13.45 9.09
N VAL A 53 -16.00 -13.41 9.81
CA VAL A 53 -16.84 -12.20 9.91
C VAL A 53 -16.06 -11.07 10.57
N GLN A 54 -15.28 -11.35 11.62
CA GLN A 54 -14.48 -10.34 12.30
C GLN A 54 -13.41 -9.73 11.37
N ILE A 55 -12.73 -10.56 10.58
CA ILE A 55 -11.78 -10.10 9.55
C ILE A 55 -12.49 -9.22 8.51
N ALA A 56 -13.68 -9.65 8.05
CA ALA A 56 -14.46 -8.86 7.08
C ALA A 56 -14.89 -7.50 7.66
N LEU A 57 -15.30 -7.46 8.92
CA LEU A 57 -15.66 -6.21 9.61
C LEU A 57 -14.44 -5.30 9.77
N SER A 58 -13.30 -5.83 10.23
CA SER A 58 -12.06 -5.06 10.29
C SER A 58 -11.66 -4.46 8.94
N ASN A 59 -11.82 -5.22 7.86
CA ASN A 59 -11.56 -4.72 6.52
C ASN A 59 -12.57 -3.64 6.10
N CYS A 60 -13.84 -3.79 6.47
CA CYS A 60 -14.86 -2.75 6.25
C CYS A 60 -14.55 -1.48 7.03
N ASP A 61 -14.18 -1.60 8.30
CA ASP A 61 -13.80 -0.45 9.13
C ASP A 61 -12.58 0.29 8.53
N GLU A 62 -11.60 -0.45 8.02
CA GLU A 62 -10.46 0.14 7.35
C GLU A 62 -10.85 0.81 6.02
N LEU A 63 -11.73 0.20 5.23
CA LEU A 63 -12.25 0.81 4.01
C LEU A 63 -13.10 2.05 4.31
N LEU A 64 -13.92 2.03 5.36
CA LEU A 64 -14.69 3.20 5.80
C LEU A 64 -13.77 4.31 6.32
N ARG A 65 -12.68 3.96 7.01
CA ARG A 65 -11.65 4.90 7.44
C ARG A 65 -10.95 5.56 6.26
N ILE A 66 -10.71 4.80 5.19
CA ILE A 66 -10.16 5.31 3.93
C ILE A 66 -11.20 6.15 3.18
N ASP A 67 -12.47 5.75 3.15
CA ASP A 67 -13.56 6.42 2.41
C ASP A 67 -14.12 7.64 3.18
N SER A 68 -14.15 7.62 4.51
CA SER A 68 -14.48 8.79 5.34
C SER A 68 -13.42 9.88 5.25
N SER A 69 -12.24 9.57 4.75
CA SER A 69 -11.28 10.56 4.27
C SER A 69 -11.73 11.20 2.94
N LYS A 70 -12.95 11.75 2.87
CA LYS A 70 -13.31 12.80 1.89
C LYS A 70 -12.41 14.04 2.00
N ASN A 71 -11.36 13.95 2.79
CA ASN A 71 -10.18 14.76 2.87
C ASN A 71 -8.97 14.16 2.14
N GLN A 72 -9.17 13.43 1.03
CA GLN A 72 -8.02 12.92 0.26
C GLN A 72 -7.08 14.06 -0.16
N THR A 73 -7.62 15.21 -0.55
CA THR A 73 -6.85 16.41 -0.84
C THR A 73 -6.02 16.84 0.38
N ASN A 74 -6.58 16.75 1.59
CA ASN A 74 -5.88 17.10 2.82
C ASN A 74 -4.69 16.17 3.11
N ILE A 75 -4.85 14.86 2.87
CA ILE A 75 -3.74 13.88 3.05
C ILE A 75 -2.56 14.19 2.13
N TYR A 76 -2.81 14.51 0.87
CA TYR A 76 -1.74 14.86 -0.07
C TYR A 76 -1.07 16.20 0.29
N GLU A 77 -1.85 17.16 0.79
CA GLU A 77 -1.31 18.41 1.31
C GLU A 77 -0.47 18.18 2.56
N GLU A 78 -0.95 17.35 3.50
CA GLU A 78 -0.20 16.99 4.70
C GLU A 78 1.10 16.24 4.36
N LEU A 79 1.08 15.32 3.42
CA LEU A 79 2.30 14.64 2.94
C LEU A 79 3.26 15.63 2.29
N LYS A 80 2.74 16.55 1.48
CA LYS A 80 3.54 17.59 0.84
C LYS A 80 4.22 18.47 1.86
N ASP A 81 3.51 18.91 2.89
CA ASP A 81 4.03 19.79 3.93
C ASP A 81 5.02 19.04 4.83
N LEU A 82 4.67 17.80 5.24
CA LEU A 82 5.51 16.98 6.12
C LEU A 82 6.88 16.67 5.51
N PHE A 83 6.88 16.28 4.24
CA PHE A 83 8.11 15.92 3.52
C PHE A 83 8.64 17.02 2.62
N THR A 84 8.05 18.21 2.69
CA THR A 84 8.45 19.38 1.89
C THR A 84 8.47 19.11 0.38
N LEU A 85 7.49 18.31 -0.11
CA LEU A 85 7.38 17.93 -1.51
C LEU A 85 7.11 19.18 -2.38
N GLN A 86 7.51 19.12 -3.64
CA GLN A 86 7.31 20.21 -4.61
C GLN A 86 5.89 20.21 -5.14
N THR A 87 5.34 19.03 -5.39
CA THR A 87 3.99 18.81 -5.92
C THR A 87 3.15 17.94 -4.99
N LEU A 88 1.83 17.91 -5.21
CA LEU A 88 0.95 16.95 -4.54
C LEU A 88 1.21 15.55 -5.12
N PRO A 89 1.41 14.52 -4.28
CA PRO A 89 1.80 13.20 -4.75
C PRO A 89 0.59 12.36 -5.20
N PHE A 90 -0.03 12.73 -6.31
CA PHE A 90 -1.20 12.01 -6.86
C PHE A 90 -0.83 10.68 -7.51
N ARG A 91 0.38 10.61 -8.11
CA ARG A 91 0.93 9.36 -8.62
C ARG A 91 2.20 9.00 -7.86
N ILE A 92 2.14 7.88 -7.15
CA ILE A 92 3.25 7.41 -6.30
C ILE A 92 3.74 6.07 -6.83
N GLU A 93 5.04 5.93 -6.98
CA GLU A 93 5.68 4.65 -7.31
C GLU A 93 6.54 4.20 -6.14
N SER A 94 6.35 2.97 -5.66
CA SER A 94 7.14 2.39 -4.58
C SER A 94 7.96 1.20 -5.07
N PHE A 95 9.23 1.15 -4.64
CA PHE A 95 10.23 0.17 -5.04
C PHE A 95 10.67 -0.67 -3.85
N ASP A 96 10.67 -1.98 -4.03
CA ASP A 96 11.11 -2.97 -3.05
C ASP A 96 11.96 -4.05 -3.73
N ASN A 97 13.03 -4.48 -3.04
CA ASN A 97 13.90 -5.57 -3.44
C ASN A 97 13.65 -6.80 -2.59
N SER A 98 13.06 -7.84 -3.13
CA SER A 98 12.86 -9.10 -2.42
C SER A 98 13.97 -10.09 -2.72
N HIS A 99 14.70 -10.53 -1.68
CA HIS A 99 15.61 -11.67 -1.78
C HIS A 99 14.84 -12.97 -1.55
N MET A 100 14.52 -13.70 -2.61
CA MET A 100 14.15 -15.10 -2.47
C MET A 100 15.41 -15.94 -2.33
N MET A 101 15.58 -16.58 -1.18
CA MET A 101 16.75 -17.42 -0.89
C MET A 101 17.03 -18.41 -2.03
N GLY A 102 18.17 -18.25 -2.71
CA GLY A 102 18.70 -19.20 -3.70
C GLY A 102 18.10 -19.12 -5.11
N GLN A 103 17.24 -18.16 -5.42
CA GLN A 103 16.70 -17.91 -6.77
C GLN A 103 17.01 -16.48 -7.24
N ALA A 104 16.73 -16.20 -8.52
CA ALA A 104 16.96 -14.88 -9.12
C ALA A 104 16.34 -13.77 -8.27
N THR A 105 17.08 -12.70 -8.04
CA THR A 105 16.60 -11.54 -7.30
C THR A 105 15.57 -10.80 -8.15
N VAL A 106 14.42 -10.56 -7.58
CA VAL A 106 13.33 -9.85 -8.24
C VAL A 106 13.04 -8.55 -7.48
N GLY A 107 13.11 -7.45 -8.19
CA GLY A 107 12.63 -6.16 -7.70
C GLY A 107 11.18 -5.93 -8.13
N ALA A 108 10.43 -5.22 -7.33
CA ALA A 108 9.04 -4.86 -7.59
C ALA A 108 8.84 -3.35 -7.58
N MET A 109 8.02 -2.86 -8.49
CA MET A 109 7.47 -1.50 -8.46
C MET A 109 5.96 -1.58 -8.41
N ILE A 110 5.36 -0.98 -7.40
CA ILE A 110 3.91 -0.80 -7.28
C ILE A 110 3.56 0.66 -7.52
N VAL A 111 2.35 0.92 -7.97
CA VAL A 111 1.89 2.26 -8.34
C VAL A 111 0.56 2.56 -7.69
N TRP A 112 0.51 3.65 -6.94
CA TRP A 112 -0.73 4.29 -6.52
C TRP A 112 -1.10 5.37 -7.52
N ASN A 113 -2.38 5.47 -7.87
CA ASN A 113 -2.91 6.51 -8.74
C ASN A 113 -4.17 7.10 -8.11
N GLU A 114 -4.14 8.40 -7.83
CA GLU A 114 -5.23 9.13 -7.21
C GLU A 114 -6.48 9.17 -8.10
N GLU A 115 -6.33 9.36 -9.41
CA GLU A 115 -7.46 9.36 -10.35
C GLU A 115 -8.28 8.06 -10.27
N LEU A 116 -7.61 6.93 -9.95
CA LEU A 116 -8.26 5.65 -9.74
C LEU A 116 -8.68 5.46 -8.28
N SER A 117 -8.21 6.31 -7.36
CA SER A 117 -8.27 6.14 -5.90
C SER A 117 -7.87 4.73 -5.47
N ALA A 118 -6.87 4.15 -6.16
CA ALA A 118 -6.46 2.76 -6.00
C ALA A 118 -5.04 2.49 -6.53
N PHE A 119 -4.54 1.30 -6.21
CA PHE A 119 -3.34 0.77 -6.83
C PHE A 119 -3.59 0.45 -8.31
N ASP A 120 -2.82 1.08 -9.21
CA ASP A 120 -2.84 0.77 -10.63
C ASP A 120 -2.04 -0.50 -10.93
N LYS A 121 -2.69 -1.65 -10.80
CA LYS A 121 -2.07 -2.95 -11.03
C LYS A 121 -1.54 -3.14 -12.46
N LYS A 122 -2.05 -2.41 -13.46
CA LYS A 122 -1.56 -2.45 -14.85
C LYS A 122 -0.19 -1.78 -14.99
N ALA A 123 0.10 -0.83 -14.12
CA ALA A 123 1.36 -0.12 -14.07
C ALA A 123 2.43 -0.81 -13.21
N PHE A 124 2.10 -1.87 -12.48
CA PHE A 124 3.07 -2.65 -11.69
C PHE A 124 4.16 -3.23 -12.60
N ARG A 125 5.38 -3.30 -12.08
CA ARG A 125 6.52 -3.89 -12.78
C ARG A 125 7.28 -4.85 -11.88
N HIS A 126 7.76 -5.92 -12.50
CA HIS A 126 8.72 -6.83 -11.93
C HIS A 126 10.04 -6.68 -12.69
N TYR A 127 11.13 -6.55 -11.97
CA TYR A 127 12.47 -6.41 -12.52
C TYR A 127 13.27 -7.67 -12.19
N ASN A 128 13.67 -8.43 -13.21
CA ASN A 128 14.67 -9.48 -13.04
C ASN A 128 16.02 -8.78 -12.92
N LEU A 129 16.66 -8.91 -11.76
CA LEU A 129 17.89 -8.19 -11.42
C LEU A 129 19.10 -9.11 -11.55
N GLU A 130 20.16 -8.60 -12.17
CA GLU A 130 21.44 -9.31 -12.32
C GLU A 130 22.39 -8.97 -11.19
N SER A 131 22.21 -7.84 -10.56
CA SER A 131 23.02 -7.34 -9.44
C SER A 131 22.84 -8.20 -8.19
N LYS A 132 23.90 -8.32 -7.37
CA LYS A 132 23.92 -9.22 -6.22
C LYS A 132 23.65 -8.54 -4.88
N ASP A 133 23.96 -7.26 -4.77
CA ASP A 133 23.77 -6.47 -3.55
C ASP A 133 22.58 -5.51 -3.68
N GLU A 134 21.99 -5.14 -2.55
CA GLU A 134 20.81 -4.30 -2.44
C GLU A 134 20.98 -2.93 -3.15
N TYR A 135 22.15 -2.30 -2.99
CA TYR A 135 22.42 -1.00 -3.59
C TYR A 135 22.45 -1.09 -5.14
N SER A 136 23.18 -2.07 -5.68
CA SER A 136 23.26 -2.28 -7.12
C SER A 136 21.93 -2.71 -7.73
N GLN A 137 21.14 -3.49 -7.01
CA GLN A 137 19.80 -3.91 -7.42
C GLN A 137 18.84 -2.72 -7.51
N MET A 138 18.79 -1.88 -6.47
CA MET A 138 17.99 -0.67 -6.50
C MET A 138 18.45 0.25 -7.63
N ARG A 139 19.74 0.43 -7.80
CA ARG A 139 20.29 1.22 -8.91
C ARG A 139 19.84 0.71 -10.28
N GLU A 140 19.88 -0.59 -10.48
CA GLU A 140 19.44 -1.23 -11.73
C GLU A 140 17.95 -0.98 -12.00
N MET A 141 17.07 -1.15 -11.00
CA MET A 141 15.65 -0.86 -11.12
C MET A 141 15.38 0.60 -11.48
N LEU A 142 15.98 1.52 -10.74
CA LEU A 142 15.74 2.94 -10.92
C LEU A 142 16.25 3.44 -12.28
N ILE A 143 17.39 2.94 -12.77
CA ILE A 143 17.89 3.24 -14.12
C ILE A 143 16.88 2.77 -15.17
N ARG A 144 16.44 1.51 -15.10
CA ARG A 144 15.43 0.99 -16.06
C ARG A 144 14.12 1.78 -15.99
N ARG A 145 13.77 2.29 -14.83
CA ARG A 145 12.56 3.12 -14.69
C ARG A 145 12.74 4.48 -15.34
N VAL A 146 13.84 5.20 -15.12
CA VAL A 146 14.07 6.51 -15.75
C VAL A 146 14.20 6.42 -17.27
N GLU A 147 14.81 5.34 -17.79
CA GLU A 147 14.85 5.07 -19.23
C GLU A 147 13.46 4.92 -19.86
N SER A 148 12.48 4.56 -19.08
CA SER A 148 11.09 4.42 -19.52
C SER A 148 10.27 5.72 -19.46
N PHE A 149 10.80 6.82 -18.96
CA PHE A 149 10.04 8.06 -18.73
C PHE A 149 9.48 8.69 -20.01
N GLU A 150 10.11 8.46 -21.15
CA GLU A 150 9.56 8.92 -22.45
C GLU A 150 8.20 8.28 -22.78
N LYS A 151 8.03 6.99 -22.41
CA LYS A 151 6.80 6.23 -22.68
C LYS A 151 5.83 6.22 -21.49
N ASN A 152 6.38 6.24 -20.30
CA ASN A 152 5.65 6.21 -19.04
C ASN A 152 6.16 7.37 -18.18
N PRO A 153 5.51 8.53 -18.17
CA PRO A 153 5.99 9.73 -17.48
C PRO A 153 6.39 9.48 -16.02
N ALA A 154 7.28 10.33 -15.52
CA ALA A 154 7.68 10.29 -14.13
C ALA A 154 6.46 10.48 -13.21
N PRO A 155 6.41 9.83 -12.05
CA PRO A 155 5.38 10.07 -11.04
C PRO A 155 5.66 11.36 -10.27
N ASP A 156 4.79 11.71 -9.33
CA ASP A 156 5.00 12.85 -8.43
C ASP A 156 5.93 12.49 -7.27
N LEU A 157 5.92 11.23 -6.84
CA LEU A 157 6.70 10.76 -5.70
C LEU A 157 7.23 9.35 -5.91
N TRP A 158 8.50 9.14 -5.59
CA TRP A 158 9.07 7.82 -5.37
C TRP A 158 9.19 7.48 -3.88
N ILE A 159 8.82 6.24 -3.54
CA ILE A 159 9.05 5.63 -2.22
C ILE A 159 10.04 4.48 -2.40
N ILE A 160 11.17 4.55 -1.72
CA ILE A 160 12.25 3.56 -1.81
C ILE A 160 12.29 2.76 -0.50
N ASP A 161 12.23 1.43 -0.57
CA ASP A 161 12.54 0.59 0.59
C ASP A 161 14.05 0.61 0.82
N GLY A 162 14.48 1.29 1.90
CA GLY A 162 15.86 1.48 2.25
C GLY A 162 16.16 2.77 2.99
N GLY A 163 17.43 3.00 3.29
CA GLY A 163 17.89 4.15 4.07
C GLY A 163 18.39 5.33 3.23
N GLU A 164 19.03 6.27 3.91
CA GLU A 164 19.56 7.51 3.31
C GLU A 164 20.51 7.27 2.11
N THR A 165 21.25 6.17 2.12
CA THR A 165 22.15 5.81 1.01
C THR A 165 21.38 5.55 -0.29
N LEU A 166 20.25 4.82 -0.20
CA LEU A 166 19.40 4.56 -1.36
C LEU A 166 18.59 5.80 -1.77
N LEU A 167 18.23 6.65 -0.81
CA LEU A 167 17.62 7.95 -1.09
C LEU A 167 18.57 8.82 -1.94
N LYS A 168 19.85 8.94 -1.54
CA LYS A 168 20.86 9.70 -2.30
C LYS A 168 21.07 9.13 -3.70
N LEU A 169 21.19 7.80 -3.80
CA LEU A 169 21.30 7.11 -5.09
C LEU A 169 20.13 7.46 -6.02
N ALA A 170 18.90 7.42 -5.52
CA ALA A 170 17.72 7.73 -6.32
C ALA A 170 17.72 9.19 -6.81
N TYR A 171 18.10 10.15 -5.97
CA TYR A 171 18.26 11.54 -6.38
C TYR A 171 19.34 11.71 -7.45
N ASP A 172 20.49 11.06 -7.31
CA ASP A 172 21.58 11.14 -8.30
C ASP A 172 21.13 10.62 -9.68
N ILE A 173 20.38 9.51 -9.70
CA ILE A 173 19.84 8.94 -10.94
C ILE A 173 18.82 9.88 -11.59
N VAL A 174 17.87 10.41 -10.83
CA VAL A 174 16.84 11.30 -11.37
C VAL A 174 17.45 12.60 -11.88
N LEU A 175 18.41 13.17 -11.16
CA LEU A 175 19.14 14.37 -11.59
C LEU A 175 19.93 14.12 -12.88
N SER A 176 20.51 12.93 -13.06
CA SER A 176 21.31 12.60 -14.24
C SER A 176 20.50 12.63 -15.54
N VAL A 177 19.17 12.46 -15.45
CA VAL A 177 18.24 12.55 -16.60
C VAL A 177 17.49 13.87 -16.66
N GLY A 178 17.84 14.83 -15.81
CA GLY A 178 17.25 16.19 -15.79
C GLY A 178 15.79 16.24 -15.34
N VAL A 179 15.32 15.22 -14.64
CA VAL A 179 13.96 15.18 -14.07
C VAL A 179 13.98 15.68 -12.64
N ASN A 180 12.97 16.46 -12.28
CA ASN A 180 12.74 16.89 -10.91
C ASN A 180 11.62 16.04 -10.32
N LEU A 181 11.94 15.20 -9.34
CA LEU A 181 11.05 14.22 -8.74
C LEU A 181 11.29 14.18 -7.24
N ASP A 182 10.21 14.21 -6.47
CA ASP A 182 10.26 14.03 -5.04
C ASP A 182 10.51 12.56 -4.68
N ILE A 183 11.38 12.33 -3.68
CA ILE A 183 11.77 10.98 -3.27
C ILE A 183 11.82 10.93 -1.75
N ILE A 184 11.22 9.88 -1.18
CA ILE A 184 11.39 9.48 0.21
C ILE A 184 11.91 8.05 0.28
N ALA A 185 12.60 7.72 1.37
CA ALA A 185 13.07 6.36 1.60
C ALA A 185 12.61 5.88 2.99
N VAL A 186 12.17 4.63 3.08
CA VAL A 186 11.65 4.02 4.30
C VAL A 186 12.56 2.88 4.71
N ALA A 187 13.19 3.00 5.88
CA ALA A 187 14.06 1.97 6.44
C ALA A 187 13.51 1.48 7.78
N LYS A 188 13.76 0.22 8.09
CA LYS A 188 13.52 -0.31 9.44
C LYS A 188 14.68 0.05 10.35
N GLU A 189 14.37 0.50 11.57
CA GLU A 189 15.40 0.72 12.59
C GLU A 189 16.15 -0.59 12.86
N LYS A 190 17.48 -0.54 12.76
CA LYS A 190 18.33 -1.69 13.13
C LYS A 190 18.36 -1.76 14.66
N VAL A 191 17.55 -2.66 15.23
CA VAL A 191 17.60 -2.98 16.66
C VAL A 191 18.68 -4.02 16.88
N ASP A 192 19.63 -3.73 17.79
CA ASP A 192 20.67 -4.68 18.16
C ASP A 192 20.08 -6.05 18.54
N ALA A 193 20.72 -7.13 18.08
CA ALA A 193 20.25 -8.51 18.25
C ALA A 193 19.97 -8.91 19.71
N LYS A 194 20.51 -8.19 20.71
CA LYS A 194 20.20 -8.36 22.13
C LYS A 194 18.84 -7.81 22.54
N ALA A 195 18.27 -6.85 21.80
CA ALA A 195 16.98 -6.24 22.08
C ALA A 195 15.79 -7.03 21.46
N HIS A 196 16.05 -8.02 20.60
CA HIS A 196 15.02 -8.88 19.99
C HIS A 196 14.18 -9.70 20.99
N ARG A 197 14.56 -9.75 22.27
CA ARG A 197 13.77 -10.42 23.34
C ARG A 197 12.70 -9.52 23.98
N ALA A 198 12.77 -8.22 23.77
CA ALA A 198 11.68 -7.30 24.14
C ALA A 198 10.75 -7.15 22.92
N LYS A 199 9.49 -7.57 23.07
CA LYS A 199 8.42 -7.41 22.06
C LYS A 199 8.17 -5.91 21.78
N GLY A 200 9.01 -5.28 20.97
CA GLY A 200 8.80 -3.96 20.41
C GLY A 200 8.79 -4.08 18.90
N ALA A 201 7.76 -3.58 18.21
CA ALA A 201 7.75 -3.51 16.76
C ALA A 201 8.95 -2.66 16.31
N ALA A 202 9.71 -3.14 15.31
CA ALA A 202 10.75 -2.35 14.68
C ALA A 202 10.11 -1.05 14.16
N LYS A 203 10.76 0.09 14.45
CA LYS A 203 10.26 1.40 14.03
C LYS A 203 10.71 1.68 12.61
N ASP A 204 9.80 2.21 11.79
CA ASP A 204 10.15 2.69 10.48
C ASP A 204 10.76 4.10 10.60
N ILE A 205 11.88 4.30 9.90
CA ILE A 205 12.55 5.60 9.76
C ILE A 205 12.30 6.08 8.34
N ILE A 206 11.71 7.27 8.19
CA ILE A 206 11.47 7.87 6.88
C ILE A 206 12.56 8.91 6.62
N HIS A 207 13.32 8.73 5.55
CA HIS A 207 14.35 9.65 5.09
C HIS A 207 13.80 10.49 3.94
N TYR A 208 14.06 11.79 3.94
CA TYR A 208 13.62 12.72 2.90
C TYR A 208 14.61 13.86 2.72
N LYS A 209 14.47 14.62 1.64
CA LYS A 209 15.29 15.79 1.34
C LYS A 209 14.46 17.05 1.50
N THR A 210 14.95 18.01 2.28
CA THR A 210 14.29 19.32 2.46
C THR A 210 14.47 20.22 1.23
N LYS A 211 13.68 21.28 1.13
CA LYS A 211 13.82 22.31 0.08
C LYS A 211 15.22 22.95 0.03
N ASN A 212 15.92 22.99 1.17
CA ASN A 212 17.27 23.53 1.27
C ASN A 212 18.35 22.49 0.84
N GLY A 213 17.93 21.30 0.41
CA GLY A 213 18.85 20.24 -0.03
C GLY A 213 19.39 19.35 1.08
N GLU A 214 19.00 19.56 2.34
CA GLU A 214 19.44 18.75 3.48
C GLU A 214 18.66 17.44 3.55
N PHE A 215 19.37 16.35 3.89
CA PHE A 215 18.74 15.07 4.18
C PHE A 215 18.33 14.99 5.64
N LYS A 216 17.07 14.65 5.89
CA LYS A 216 16.47 14.49 7.24
C LYS A 216 15.78 13.15 7.38
N ASN A 217 15.46 12.80 8.61
CA ASN A 217 14.66 11.61 8.90
C ASN A 217 13.58 11.90 9.94
N LEU A 218 12.47 11.16 9.85
CA LEU A 218 11.38 11.13 10.82
C LEU A 218 11.22 9.73 11.38
N PHE A 219 10.97 9.63 12.69
CA PHE A 219 10.59 8.40 13.37
C PHE A 219 9.08 8.36 13.50
N LYS A 220 8.45 7.28 13.05
CA LYS A 220 6.99 7.10 13.01
C LYS A 220 6.25 7.36 14.32
N ASP A 221 6.90 7.29 15.49
CA ASP A 221 6.24 7.32 16.80
C ASP A 221 6.39 8.63 17.59
N LYS A 222 7.15 9.60 17.14
CA LYS A 222 7.42 10.77 18.00
C LYS A 222 6.85 12.08 17.50
N GLU A 223 6.52 12.21 16.21
CA GLU A 223 6.13 13.48 15.62
C GLU A 223 4.87 13.42 14.76
N MET A 224 4.41 12.25 14.38
CA MET A 224 3.09 12.11 13.77
C MET A 224 2.03 12.12 14.88
N LYS A 225 1.37 13.25 15.08
CA LYS A 225 0.05 13.23 15.72
C LYS A 225 -0.83 12.29 14.89
N PRO A 226 -1.65 11.41 15.52
CA PRO A 226 -2.64 10.67 14.76
C PRO A 226 -3.44 11.72 13.97
N ILE A 227 -3.57 11.47 12.66
CA ILE A 227 -4.47 12.26 11.81
C ILE A 227 -5.83 12.06 12.46
N ASP A 228 -6.33 13.13 13.11
CA ASP A 228 -7.60 13.07 13.82
C ASP A 228 -8.69 12.69 12.83
N SER A 229 -9.36 11.58 13.17
CA SER A 229 -10.51 11.01 12.46
C SER A 229 -11.74 11.89 12.53
#